data_7c2fb552df6b9ff1c6f0de8ae35a43de
#
_entry.id   7c2fb552df6b9ff1c6f0de8ae35a43de
#
_cell.length_a   1.000
_cell.length_b   1.000
_cell.length_c   1.000
_cell.angle_alpha   90.00
_cell.angle_beta   90.00
_cell.angle_gamma   90.00
#
_symmetry.space_group_name_H-M   'P 1'
#
loop_
_entity.id
_entity.type
_entity.pdbx_description
1 polymer ?
#
loop_
_entity_poly.entity_id
_entity_poly.type
_entity_poly.pdbx_seq_one_letter_code
_entity_poly.pdbx_strand_id
1 'polypeptide(L)'
;FYILVPARATGLGPDPDYIPILKRGTEISTNGTATFYLTEDVDFSKEQNEVVVGTVNSTTGEATHYAIKAHGQVISGIIAQELIEIGSFEKLRRIELDSSDVVEVLTITDAEGHEYFEVDYLSQDVIFKEIPNKSSDTDEPVALLKPYAVPRRFVAEFEENRCFILIFIDMIISHIVF
;
A
#
# COMPACT_ATOMS: atom_id res chain seq x y z
N PHE A 1 -5.96 2.59 -13.31
CA PHE A 1 -6.66 3.71 -12.65
C PHE A 1 -6.48 4.97 -13.48
N TYR A 2 -7.53 5.81 -13.50
CA TYR A 2 -7.50 7.13 -14.13
C TYR A 2 -8.00 8.17 -13.14
N ILE A 3 -7.29 9.29 -13.06
CA ILE A 3 -7.72 10.45 -12.29
C ILE A 3 -7.69 11.69 -13.16
N LEU A 4 -8.52 12.67 -12.85
CA LEU A 4 -8.47 14.00 -13.43
C LEU A 4 -7.92 14.98 -12.40
N VAL A 5 -6.85 15.67 -12.77
CA VAL A 5 -6.15 16.64 -11.92
C VAL A 5 -6.21 18.01 -12.59
N PRO A 6 -6.47 19.11 -11.86
CA PRO A 6 -6.43 20.45 -12.42
C PRO A 6 -5.09 20.76 -13.10
N ALA A 7 -5.14 21.57 -14.14
CA ALA A 7 -3.92 22.13 -14.73
C ALA A 7 -3.29 23.15 -13.77
N ARG A 8 -1.96 23.27 -13.80
CA ARG A 8 -1.25 24.37 -13.11
C ARG A 8 -1.76 25.73 -13.61
N ALA A 9 -1.61 26.75 -12.79
CA ALA A 9 -1.95 28.12 -13.18
C ALA A 9 -1.24 28.60 -14.47
N THR A 10 -0.09 28.01 -14.78
CA THR A 10 0.66 28.23 -16.03
C THR A 10 0.09 27.48 -17.24
N GLY A 11 -0.90 26.61 -17.05
CA GLY A 11 -1.48 25.76 -18.10
C GLY A 11 -0.60 24.58 -18.56
N LEU A 12 0.62 24.46 -18.04
CA LEU A 12 1.58 23.43 -18.44
C LEU A 12 1.64 22.29 -17.39
N GLY A 13 1.01 21.17 -17.69
CA GLY A 13 1.00 19.96 -16.87
C GLY A 13 0.01 19.98 -15.71
N PRO A 14 -0.16 18.84 -15.03
CA PRO A 14 -1.04 18.73 -13.88
C PRO A 14 -0.46 19.49 -12.68
N ASP A 15 -1.34 19.97 -11.81
CA ASP A 15 -0.96 20.64 -10.57
C ASP A 15 -0.53 19.59 -9.53
N PRO A 16 0.74 19.59 -9.08
CA PRO A 16 1.27 18.59 -8.19
C PRO A 16 0.58 18.56 -6.81
N ASP A 17 0.00 19.69 -6.38
CA ASP A 17 -0.67 19.79 -5.08
C ASP A 17 -1.99 18.99 -5.05
N TYR A 18 -2.51 18.62 -6.22
CA TYR A 18 -3.75 17.85 -6.37
C TYR A 18 -3.55 16.39 -6.81
N ILE A 19 -2.30 15.94 -6.93
CA ILE A 19 -2.01 14.56 -7.32
C ILE A 19 -2.08 13.65 -6.08
N PRO A 20 -3.06 12.73 -6.01
CA PRO A 20 -3.23 11.85 -4.85
C PRO A 20 -2.33 10.62 -4.90
N ILE A 21 -2.24 9.96 -3.75
CA ILE A 21 -1.76 8.58 -3.62
C ILE A 21 -2.96 7.72 -3.21
N LEU A 22 -3.29 6.73 -4.01
CA LEU A 22 -4.29 5.74 -3.67
C LEU A 22 -3.65 4.69 -2.76
N LYS A 23 -4.22 4.52 -1.57
CA LYS A 23 -3.62 3.70 -0.52
C LYS A 23 -3.94 2.21 -0.69
N ARG A 24 -2.99 1.37 -0.28
CA ARG A 24 -3.20 -0.07 -0.07
C ARG A 24 -4.48 -0.29 0.74
N GLY A 25 -5.24 -1.35 0.43
CA GLY A 25 -6.51 -1.66 1.06
C GLY A 25 -7.70 -0.84 0.56
N THR A 26 -7.50 0.06 -0.42
CA THR A 26 -8.63 0.76 -1.05
C THR A 26 -9.52 -0.21 -1.78
N GLU A 27 -10.81 -0.18 -1.45
CA GLU A 27 -11.83 -0.98 -2.11
C GLU A 27 -12.17 -0.42 -3.49
N ILE A 28 -12.22 -1.30 -4.47
CA ILE A 28 -12.53 -0.97 -5.86
C ILE A 28 -13.63 -1.92 -6.31
N SER A 29 -14.78 -1.36 -6.67
CA SER A 29 -15.89 -2.12 -7.25
C SER A 29 -15.97 -1.89 -8.75
N THR A 30 -16.26 -2.95 -9.49
CA THR A 30 -16.66 -2.83 -10.88
C THR A 30 -18.18 -2.67 -10.97
N ASN A 31 -18.71 -2.31 -12.14
CA ASN A 31 -20.16 -2.22 -12.39
C ASN A 31 -20.91 -3.56 -12.18
N GLY A 32 -20.28 -4.56 -11.65
CA GLY A 32 -20.81 -5.85 -11.26
C GLY A 32 -20.71 -6.08 -9.75
N THR A 33 -20.75 -7.33 -9.36
CA THR A 33 -20.73 -7.76 -7.94
C THR A 33 -19.33 -8.05 -7.42
N ALA A 34 -18.29 -7.86 -8.23
CA ALA A 34 -16.91 -8.17 -7.82
C ALA A 34 -16.28 -6.97 -7.10
N THR A 35 -15.77 -7.25 -5.91
CA THR A 35 -14.98 -6.32 -5.10
C THR A 35 -13.51 -6.71 -5.18
N PHE A 36 -12.66 -5.71 -5.31
CA PHE A 36 -11.21 -5.85 -5.36
C PHE A 36 -10.59 -4.90 -4.35
N TYR A 37 -9.47 -5.29 -3.80
CA TYR A 37 -8.68 -4.46 -2.88
C TYR A 37 -7.30 -4.22 -3.45
N LEU A 38 -6.81 -3.00 -3.28
CA LEU A 38 -5.49 -2.60 -3.73
C LEU A 38 -4.42 -3.20 -2.81
N THR A 39 -3.44 -3.92 -3.37
CA THR A 39 -2.39 -4.61 -2.60
C THR A 39 -1.17 -3.73 -2.33
N GLU A 40 -1.04 -2.60 -3.05
CA GLU A 40 0.07 -1.65 -2.92
C GLU A 40 -0.41 -0.20 -3.05
N ASP A 41 0.38 0.76 -2.56
CA ASP A 41 0.11 2.18 -2.78
C ASP A 41 0.32 2.54 -4.24
N VAL A 42 -0.65 3.19 -4.89
CA VAL A 42 -0.54 3.72 -6.25
C VAL A 42 -0.30 5.22 -6.19
N ASP A 43 0.92 5.62 -6.50
CA ASP A 43 1.32 7.02 -6.55
C ASP A 43 1.17 7.55 -7.98
N PHE A 44 0.26 8.50 -8.16
CA PHE A 44 0.00 9.13 -9.46
C PHE A 44 1.04 10.19 -9.84
N SER A 45 1.96 10.56 -8.94
CA SER A 45 3.02 11.52 -9.22
C SER A 45 4.23 10.93 -9.94
N LYS A 46 4.32 9.59 -10.05
CA LYS A 46 5.45 8.90 -10.68
C LYS A 46 5.58 9.27 -12.16
N GLU A 47 6.78 9.56 -12.62
CA GLU A 47 7.06 9.98 -14.01
C GLU A 47 6.71 8.92 -15.06
N GLN A 48 6.69 7.66 -14.68
CA GLN A 48 6.29 6.55 -15.56
C GLN A 48 4.80 6.53 -15.89
N ASN A 49 3.98 7.30 -15.16
CA ASN A 49 2.55 7.37 -15.41
C ASN A 49 2.26 8.15 -16.69
N GLU A 50 1.30 7.67 -17.46
CA GLU A 50 0.85 8.35 -18.67
C GLU A 50 0.02 9.59 -18.30
N VAL A 51 0.43 10.75 -18.81
CA VAL A 51 -0.27 12.02 -18.58
C VAL A 51 -0.75 12.57 -19.91
N VAL A 52 -2.05 12.78 -20.03
CA VAL A 52 -2.68 13.34 -21.23
C VAL A 52 -3.61 14.49 -20.87
N VAL A 53 -3.87 15.37 -21.81
CA VAL A 53 -4.87 16.44 -21.62
C VAL A 53 -6.25 15.80 -21.49
N GLY A 54 -6.90 16.02 -20.37
CA GLY A 54 -8.23 15.47 -20.07
C GLY A 54 -9.36 16.38 -20.54
N THR A 55 -9.28 17.67 -20.19
CA THR A 55 -10.27 18.67 -20.60
C THR A 55 -9.60 19.98 -21.02
N VAL A 56 -10.24 20.69 -21.95
CA VAL A 56 -9.78 21.99 -22.42
C VAL A 56 -10.89 23.03 -22.26
N ASN A 57 -10.52 24.27 -22.10
CA ASN A 57 -11.43 25.40 -22.17
C ASN A 57 -11.89 25.58 -23.63
N SER A 58 -13.20 25.53 -23.87
CA SER A 58 -13.78 25.65 -25.21
C SER A 58 -13.52 26.99 -25.90
N THR A 59 -13.21 28.04 -25.12
CA THR A 59 -13.00 29.41 -25.65
C THR A 59 -11.53 29.68 -25.91
N THR A 60 -10.62 29.28 -25.00
CA THR A 60 -9.18 29.57 -25.10
C THR A 60 -8.37 28.42 -25.70
N GLY A 61 -8.91 27.18 -25.68
CA GLY A 61 -8.19 25.97 -26.06
C GLY A 61 -7.14 25.52 -25.06
N GLU A 62 -7.02 26.18 -23.91
CA GLU A 62 -6.05 25.83 -22.88
C GLU A 62 -6.53 24.61 -22.08
N ALA A 63 -5.58 23.77 -21.66
CA ALA A 63 -5.88 22.63 -20.82
C ALA A 63 -6.39 23.09 -19.43
N THR A 64 -7.53 22.59 -19.00
CA THR A 64 -8.09 22.84 -17.67
C THR A 64 -7.83 21.69 -16.73
N HIS A 65 -7.76 20.46 -17.23
CA HIS A 65 -7.42 19.27 -16.46
C HIS A 65 -6.56 18.31 -17.28
N TYR A 66 -5.74 17.57 -16.58
CA TYR A 66 -4.95 16.46 -17.12
C TYR A 66 -5.50 15.14 -16.57
N ALA A 67 -5.56 14.13 -17.42
CA ALA A 67 -5.83 12.76 -17.02
C ALA A 67 -4.51 12.05 -16.77
N ILE A 68 -4.36 11.45 -15.59
CA ILE A 68 -3.20 10.65 -15.23
C ILE A 68 -3.64 9.19 -15.13
N LYS A 69 -2.93 8.31 -15.83
CA LYS A 69 -3.14 6.86 -15.79
C LYS A 69 -2.03 6.21 -14.98
N ALA A 70 -2.38 5.50 -13.95
CA ALA A 70 -1.47 4.69 -13.16
C ALA A 70 -1.94 3.23 -13.10
N HIS A 71 -0.99 2.33 -12.90
CA HIS A 71 -1.25 0.90 -12.73
C HIS A 71 -1.00 0.51 -11.29
N GLY A 72 -1.76 -0.45 -10.78
CA GLY A 72 -1.59 -1.03 -9.46
C GLY A 72 -2.14 -2.44 -9.44
N GLN A 73 -1.67 -3.26 -8.52
CA GLN A 73 -2.13 -4.63 -8.34
C GLN A 73 -3.35 -4.65 -7.43
N VAL A 74 -4.32 -5.49 -7.77
CA VAL A 74 -5.54 -5.69 -7.00
C VAL A 74 -5.80 -7.17 -6.80
N ILE A 75 -6.36 -7.50 -5.65
CA ILE A 75 -6.81 -8.84 -5.30
C ILE A 75 -8.32 -8.85 -5.13
N SER A 76 -8.97 -9.92 -5.57
CA SER A 76 -10.40 -10.12 -5.30
C SER A 76 -10.54 -10.90 -4.01
N GLY A 77 -11.35 -10.39 -3.09
CA GLY A 77 -11.55 -11.02 -1.80
C GLY A 77 -12.51 -10.24 -0.92
N ILE A 78 -12.53 -10.60 0.35
CA ILE A 78 -13.25 -9.92 1.41
C ILE A 78 -12.21 -9.61 2.49
N ILE A 79 -12.14 -8.36 2.94
CA ILE A 79 -11.30 -8.02 4.07
C ILE A 79 -11.95 -8.59 5.33
N ALA A 80 -11.20 -9.39 6.07
CA ALA A 80 -11.57 -9.90 7.37
C ALA A 80 -10.62 -9.35 8.44
N GLN A 81 -11.07 -9.34 9.68
CA GLN A 81 -10.28 -8.94 10.82
C GLN A 81 -10.42 -9.97 11.93
N GLU A 82 -9.31 -10.35 12.51
CA GLU A 82 -9.26 -11.27 13.63
C GLU A 82 -8.57 -10.62 14.83
N LEU A 83 -9.18 -10.77 16.01
CA LEU A 83 -8.61 -10.32 17.27
C LEU A 83 -8.04 -11.53 18.01
N ILE A 84 -6.72 -11.53 18.22
CA ILE A 84 -6.03 -12.67 18.84
C ILE A 84 -5.44 -12.25 20.18
N GLU A 85 -5.86 -12.91 21.24
CA GLU A 85 -5.27 -12.73 22.56
C GLU A 85 -4.00 -13.58 22.68
N ILE A 86 -2.87 -12.88 22.80
CA ILE A 86 -1.56 -13.53 22.91
C ILE A 86 -1.10 -13.54 24.36
N GLY A 87 -1.49 -14.40 25.18
CA GLY A 87 -1.15 -14.57 26.59
C GLY A 87 0.29 -14.17 26.99
N SER A 88 1.00 -15.00 27.75
CA SER A 88 2.38 -14.72 28.18
C SER A 88 3.39 -14.76 27.03
N PHE A 89 4.50 -14.04 27.21
CA PHE A 89 5.60 -14.00 26.25
C PHE A 89 6.10 -15.39 25.86
N GLU A 90 6.21 -15.60 24.56
CA GLU A 90 6.84 -16.78 23.96
C GLU A 90 7.67 -16.34 22.75
N LYS A 91 8.95 -16.69 22.78
CA LYS A 91 9.86 -16.36 21.69
C LYS A 91 9.50 -17.12 20.41
N LEU A 92 9.43 -16.40 19.29
CA LEU A 92 9.11 -16.99 17.99
C LEU A 92 7.74 -17.69 17.97
N ARG A 93 6.76 -17.04 18.57
CA ARG A 93 5.40 -17.57 18.61
C ARG A 93 4.85 -17.75 17.20
N ARG A 94 4.25 -18.92 16.97
CA ARG A 94 3.49 -19.22 15.77
C ARG A 94 2.00 -19.16 16.10
N ILE A 95 1.27 -18.34 15.36
CA ILE A 95 -0.17 -18.13 15.53
C ILE A 95 -0.85 -18.64 14.28
N GLU A 96 -1.81 -19.52 14.44
CA GLU A 96 -2.68 -19.95 13.36
C GLU A 96 -3.89 -19.02 13.30
N LEU A 97 -4.23 -18.51 12.13
CA LEU A 97 -5.45 -17.75 11.92
C LEU A 97 -6.65 -18.70 11.85
N ASP A 98 -7.75 -18.33 12.47
CA ASP A 98 -8.98 -19.12 12.44
C ASP A 98 -9.63 -19.15 11.06
N SER A 99 -9.40 -18.10 10.28
CA SER A 99 -9.91 -17.98 8.91
C SER A 99 -9.12 -18.87 7.94
N SER A 100 -9.84 -19.65 7.15
CA SER A 100 -9.29 -20.39 6.01
C SER A 100 -9.20 -19.50 4.78
N ASP A 101 -8.38 -19.93 3.81
CA ASP A 101 -8.25 -19.25 2.51
C ASP A 101 -7.75 -17.80 2.58
N VAL A 102 -6.95 -17.47 3.59
CA VAL A 102 -6.27 -16.18 3.69
C VAL A 102 -5.26 -16.08 2.55
N VAL A 103 -5.38 -15.02 1.77
CA VAL A 103 -4.52 -14.78 0.60
C VAL A 103 -3.38 -13.83 0.92
N GLU A 104 -3.64 -12.81 1.73
CA GLU A 104 -2.66 -11.79 2.09
C GLU A 104 -2.99 -11.22 3.48
N VAL A 105 -1.96 -10.95 4.26
CA VAL A 105 -2.08 -10.22 5.52
C VAL A 105 -1.83 -8.74 5.26
N LEU A 106 -2.85 -7.92 5.44
CA LEU A 106 -2.76 -6.49 5.15
C LEU A 106 -2.05 -5.72 6.25
N THR A 107 -2.47 -5.90 7.51
CA THR A 107 -1.86 -5.24 8.66
C THR A 107 -1.96 -6.08 9.91
N ILE A 108 -0.95 -5.97 10.76
CA ILE A 108 -0.97 -6.49 12.13
C ILE A 108 -0.66 -5.34 13.07
N THR A 109 -1.52 -5.13 14.07
CA THR A 109 -1.33 -4.09 15.09
C THR A 109 -1.48 -4.66 16.49
N ASP A 110 -0.68 -4.17 17.45
CA ASP A 110 -0.88 -4.52 18.85
C ASP A 110 -1.94 -3.64 19.53
N ALA A 111 -2.26 -3.93 20.78
CA ALA A 111 -3.24 -3.19 21.58
C ALA A 111 -2.85 -1.71 21.82
N GLU A 112 -1.56 -1.37 21.68
CA GLU A 112 -1.04 -0.02 21.80
C GLU A 112 -1.09 0.75 20.47
N GLY A 113 -1.51 0.06 19.38
CA GLY A 113 -1.61 0.64 18.04
C GLY A 113 -0.29 0.62 17.26
N HIS A 114 0.69 -0.13 17.70
CA HIS A 114 1.92 -0.28 16.92
C HIS A 114 1.73 -1.28 15.79
N GLU A 115 2.21 -0.90 14.61
CA GLU A 115 2.18 -1.74 13.42
C GLU A 115 3.37 -2.70 13.38
N TYR A 116 3.11 -3.93 12.94
CA TYR A 116 4.11 -4.95 12.64
C TYR A 116 4.32 -5.04 11.14
N PHE A 117 5.57 -5.16 10.74
CA PHE A 117 5.95 -5.20 9.33
C PHE A 117 6.25 -6.62 8.90
N GLU A 118 5.71 -7.01 7.75
CA GLU A 118 6.05 -8.26 7.12
C GLU A 118 7.49 -8.22 6.61
N VAL A 119 8.23 -9.29 6.85
CA VAL A 119 9.62 -9.47 6.42
C VAL A 119 9.80 -10.87 5.85
N ASP A 120 10.80 -11.06 4.99
CA ASP A 120 11.09 -12.36 4.39
C ASP A 120 11.54 -13.39 5.45
N TYR A 121 12.22 -12.92 6.48
CA TYR A 121 12.69 -13.75 7.59
C TYR A 121 12.83 -12.92 8.87
N LEU A 122 12.55 -13.52 10.03
CA LEU A 122 12.48 -12.80 11.31
C LEU A 122 13.79 -12.15 11.78
N SER A 123 14.96 -12.55 11.24
CA SER A 123 16.22 -11.87 11.51
C SER A 123 16.42 -10.56 10.73
N GLN A 124 15.57 -10.27 9.75
CA GLN A 124 15.59 -9.03 8.99
C GLN A 124 15.03 -7.90 9.85
N ASP A 125 15.86 -6.96 10.25
CA ASP A 125 15.50 -5.82 11.10
C ASP A 125 15.36 -4.50 10.35
N VAL A 126 15.57 -4.52 9.04
CA VAL A 126 15.47 -3.36 8.15
C VAL A 126 14.71 -3.72 6.90
N ILE A 127 13.74 -2.89 6.52
CA ILE A 127 13.10 -2.88 5.21
C ILE A 127 13.50 -1.63 4.44
N PHE A 128 13.39 -1.67 3.11
CA PHE A 128 13.65 -0.52 2.27
C PHE A 128 12.34 0.01 1.71
N LYS A 129 12.08 1.30 1.95
CA LYS A 129 10.93 2.00 1.37
C LYS A 129 11.40 2.92 0.26
N GLU A 130 10.72 2.87 -0.87
CA GLU A 130 10.93 3.85 -1.94
C GLU A 130 10.39 5.21 -1.51
N ILE A 131 11.23 6.23 -1.65
CA ILE A 131 10.83 7.62 -1.50
C ILE A 131 11.10 8.36 -2.82
N PRO A 132 10.18 9.24 -3.27
CA PRO A 132 10.43 10.04 -4.46
C PRO A 132 11.70 10.87 -4.30
N ASN A 133 12.57 10.82 -5.29
CA ASN A 133 13.70 11.74 -5.35
C ASN A 133 13.17 13.12 -5.76
N LYS A 134 13.37 14.12 -4.91
CA LYS A 134 12.96 15.50 -5.16
C LYS A 134 14.06 16.32 -5.87
N SER A 135 15.15 15.69 -6.28
CA SER A 135 16.18 16.37 -7.07
C SER A 135 15.62 16.82 -8.42
N SER A 136 16.04 18.00 -8.84
CA SER A 136 15.72 18.54 -10.19
C SER A 136 16.73 18.08 -11.24
N ASP A 137 17.71 17.26 -10.88
CA ASP A 137 18.73 16.74 -11.78
C ASP A 137 18.18 15.53 -12.53
N THR A 138 18.15 15.59 -13.84
CA THR A 138 17.63 14.54 -14.72
C THR A 138 18.52 13.29 -14.77
N ASP A 139 19.76 13.39 -14.30
CA ASP A 139 20.71 12.26 -14.26
C ASP A 139 20.61 11.44 -12.97
N GLU A 140 19.80 11.89 -11.97
CA GLU A 140 19.58 11.17 -10.73
C GLU A 140 18.38 10.20 -10.81
N PRO A 141 18.41 9.10 -10.04
CA PRO A 141 17.32 8.13 -10.03
C PRO A 141 16.01 8.76 -9.52
N VAL A 142 14.89 8.39 -10.13
CA VAL A 142 13.54 8.89 -9.82
C VAL A 142 13.12 8.57 -8.39
N ALA A 143 13.62 7.47 -7.84
CA ALA A 143 13.32 7.04 -6.47
C ALA A 143 14.59 6.63 -5.72
N LEU A 144 14.59 6.91 -4.42
CA LEU A 144 15.63 6.52 -3.50
C LEU A 144 15.10 5.45 -2.55
N LEU A 145 15.90 4.41 -2.28
CA LEU A 145 15.59 3.42 -1.25
C LEU A 145 16.07 3.92 0.12
N LYS A 146 15.12 4.19 1.00
CA LYS A 146 15.42 4.57 2.38
C LYS A 146 15.31 3.36 3.30
N PRO A 147 16.36 3.03 4.08
CA PRO A 147 16.29 1.99 5.09
C PRO A 147 15.35 2.41 6.23
N TYR A 148 14.52 1.49 6.66
CA TYR A 148 13.57 1.66 7.75
C TYR A 148 13.72 0.51 8.73
N ALA A 149 14.08 0.83 9.98
CA ALA A 149 14.21 -0.19 11.01
C ALA A 149 12.82 -0.70 11.45
N VAL A 150 12.67 -2.02 11.48
CA VAL A 150 11.41 -2.71 11.83
C VAL A 150 11.62 -3.61 13.06
N PRO A 151 11.63 -3.03 14.27
CA PRO A 151 11.76 -3.81 15.49
C PRO A 151 10.58 -4.77 15.67
N ARG A 152 9.37 -4.35 15.27
CA ARG A 152 8.16 -5.16 15.27
C ARG A 152 7.94 -5.74 13.89
N ARG A 153 8.04 -7.05 13.78
CA ARG A 153 7.99 -7.75 12.50
C ARG A 153 7.40 -9.14 12.61
N PHE A 154 6.88 -9.63 11.50
CA PHE A 154 6.32 -10.96 11.38
C PHE A 154 6.68 -11.59 10.03
N VAL A 155 6.51 -12.90 9.95
CA VAL A 155 6.54 -13.66 8.70
C VAL A 155 5.19 -14.35 8.57
N ALA A 156 4.54 -14.23 7.42
CA ALA A 156 3.36 -14.99 7.08
C ALA A 156 3.77 -16.30 6.37
N GLU A 157 3.29 -17.43 6.88
CA GLU A 157 3.49 -18.76 6.28
C GLU A 157 2.15 -19.31 5.84
N PHE A 158 2.05 -19.71 4.60
CA PHE A 158 0.85 -20.30 4.02
C PHE A 158 1.06 -21.80 3.82
N GLU A 159 0.30 -22.62 4.54
CA GLU A 159 0.36 -24.08 4.44
C GLU A 159 -1.04 -24.62 4.10
N GLU A 160 -1.17 -25.27 2.94
CA GLU A 160 -2.45 -25.74 2.42
C GLU A 160 -3.48 -24.59 2.39
N ASN A 161 -4.50 -24.59 3.18
CA ASN A 161 -5.51 -23.52 3.25
C ASN A 161 -5.44 -22.75 4.57
N ARG A 162 -4.29 -22.77 5.25
CA ARG A 162 -4.09 -22.10 6.53
C ARG A 162 -3.03 -21.03 6.44
N CYS A 163 -3.21 -19.96 7.19
CA CYS A 163 -2.22 -18.92 7.35
C CYS A 163 -1.68 -18.93 8.78
N PHE A 164 -0.37 -18.94 8.90
CA PHE A 164 0.34 -18.86 10.18
C PHE A 164 1.15 -17.59 10.23
N ILE A 165 1.08 -16.90 11.35
CA ILE A 165 1.88 -15.69 11.60
C ILE A 165 2.96 -16.02 12.61
N LEU A 166 4.22 -15.88 12.20
CA LEU A 166 5.37 -15.98 13.09
C LEU A 166 5.79 -14.59 13.55
N ILE A 167 5.85 -14.38 14.86
CA ILE A 167 6.13 -13.08 15.45
C ILE A 167 7.46 -13.13 16.20
N PHE A 168 8.26 -12.07 16.07
CA PHE A 168 9.55 -11.99 16.72
C PHE A 168 9.51 -11.43 18.14
N ILE A 169 8.56 -10.54 18.45
CA ILE A 169 8.51 -9.76 19.70
C ILE A 169 7.19 -9.97 20.42
N ASP A 170 7.20 -9.68 21.71
CA ASP A 170 6.10 -9.75 22.65
C ASP A 170 4.88 -8.94 22.19
N MET A 171 3.76 -9.61 22.02
CA MET A 171 2.47 -8.98 21.74
C MET A 171 1.52 -9.32 22.90
N ILE A 172 0.81 -8.32 23.42
CA ILE A 172 -0.18 -8.56 24.47
C ILE A 172 -1.55 -8.86 23.86
N ILE A 173 -1.94 -8.14 22.83
CA ILE A 173 -3.18 -8.36 22.05
C ILE A 173 -2.93 -7.83 20.66
N SER A 174 -3.35 -8.52 19.61
CA SER A 174 -3.19 -8.01 18.26
C SER A 174 -4.47 -8.07 17.43
N HIS A 175 -4.63 -7.06 16.60
CA HIS A 175 -5.61 -7.05 15.53
C HIS A 175 -4.89 -7.43 14.23
N ILE A 176 -5.37 -8.47 13.58
CA ILE A 176 -4.87 -8.91 12.28
C ILE A 176 -5.96 -8.62 11.25
N VAL A 177 -5.61 -7.89 10.19
CA VAL A 177 -6.48 -7.60 9.06
C VAL A 177 -5.92 -8.29 7.83
N PHE A 178 -6.74 -9.07 7.14
CA PHE A 178 -6.36 -9.88 5.95
C PHE A 178 -7.50 -9.96 4.94
#